data_c965ec0d5afdf562599f3accc4d48328
#
_entry.id   c965ec0d5afdf562599f3accc4d48328
#
_cell.length_a   1.000
_cell.length_b   1.000
_cell.length_c   1.000
_cell.angle_alpha   90.00
_cell.angle_beta   90.00
_cell.angle_gamma   90.00
#
_symmetry.space_group_name_H-M   'P 1'
#
loop_
_entity.id
_entity.type
_entity.pdbx_description
1 polymer ?
#
loop_
_entity_poly.entity_id
_entity_poly.type
_entity_poly.pdbx_seq_one_letter_code
_entity_poly.pdbx_strand_id
1 'polypeptide(L)'
;MVSSGTPFATRTEGGLTVGLYHNEGGLRLAENEVLIEFRDAASGAPVDVGRLKFALHMNMPGMVMTSGATISPAGGIGRYRAKIKPDMAGDWTAQLKYDGPHGSGEISLTVNVKP
;
A
#
# COMPACT_ATOMS: atom_id res chain seq x y z
N MET A 1 11.90 -10.71 -13.76
CA MET A 1 10.91 -10.14 -13.57
C MET A 1 10.32 -10.30 -12.37
N VAL A 2 9.78 -9.57 -11.99
CA VAL A 2 9.17 -9.70 -10.88
C VAL A 2 7.90 -10.08 -10.98
N SER A 3 7.64 -11.10 -10.54
CA SER A 3 6.40 -11.31 -10.33
C SER A 3 5.96 -10.70 -9.17
N SER A 4 4.90 -10.15 -9.21
CA SER A 4 4.29 -9.73 -8.06
C SER A 4 4.00 -10.86 -7.16
N GLY A 5 3.87 -12.02 -7.63
CA GLY A 5 3.55 -13.15 -6.77
C GLY A 5 2.25 -12.93 -5.99
N THR A 6 2.24 -13.35 -4.73
CA THR A 6 1.08 -13.21 -3.87
C THR A 6 1.23 -11.94 -3.03
N PRO A 7 0.21 -11.08 -2.98
CA PRO A 7 0.29 -9.90 -2.12
C PRO A 7 0.28 -10.31 -0.64
N PHE A 8 1.02 -9.57 0.19
CA PHE A 8 0.98 -9.83 1.63
C PHE A 8 -0.23 -9.15 2.28
N ALA A 9 -0.86 -8.23 1.58
CA ALA A 9 -2.09 -7.60 2.03
C ALA A 9 -2.90 -7.17 0.81
N THR A 10 -4.21 -7.30 0.88
CA THR A 10 -5.08 -6.93 -0.22
C THR A 10 -6.43 -6.47 0.34
N ARG A 11 -7.07 -5.57 -0.38
CA ARG A 11 -8.40 -5.09 -0.01
C ARG A 11 -9.16 -4.66 -1.25
N THR A 12 -10.46 -4.93 -1.25
CA THR A 12 -11.37 -4.48 -2.30
C THR A 12 -12.35 -3.50 -1.68
N GLU A 13 -12.43 -2.32 -2.26
CA GLU A 13 -13.33 -1.29 -1.77
C GLU A 13 -13.64 -0.31 -2.89
N GLY A 14 -14.90 0.10 -3.03
CA GLY A 14 -15.28 1.10 -4.03
C GLY A 14 -15.02 0.68 -5.47
N GLY A 15 -15.08 -0.61 -5.77
CA GLY A 15 -14.84 -1.10 -7.12
C GLY A 15 -13.36 -1.26 -7.48
N LEU A 16 -12.46 -1.02 -6.52
CA LEU A 16 -11.03 -1.20 -6.72
C LEU A 16 -10.48 -2.28 -5.81
N THR A 17 -9.55 -3.04 -6.31
CA THR A 17 -8.75 -3.96 -5.50
C THR A 17 -7.32 -3.44 -5.44
N VAL A 18 -6.78 -3.28 -4.26
CA VAL A 18 -5.39 -2.90 -4.07
C VAL A 18 -4.63 -4.09 -3.49
N GLY A 19 -3.45 -4.34 -4.00
CA GLY A 19 -2.55 -5.36 -3.49
C GLY A 19 -1.21 -4.75 -3.12
N LEU A 20 -0.68 -5.14 -1.97
CA LEU A 20 0.65 -4.74 -1.50
C LEU A 20 1.57 -5.94 -1.56
N TYR A 21 2.70 -5.78 -2.21
CA TYR A 21 3.65 -6.86 -2.46
C TYR A 21 5.02 -6.51 -1.91
N HIS A 22 5.70 -7.49 -1.37
CA HIS A 22 7.05 -7.33 -0.83
C HIS A 22 7.86 -8.60 -1.09
N ASN A 23 9.13 -8.45 -1.40
CA ASN A 23 10.00 -9.57 -1.70
C ASN A 23 10.03 -10.64 -0.62
N GLU A 24 9.88 -10.23 0.63
CA GLU A 24 9.95 -11.14 1.75
C GLU A 24 8.58 -11.49 2.32
N GLY A 25 7.54 -11.16 1.61
CA GLY A 25 6.18 -11.53 2.00
C GLY A 25 5.59 -10.68 3.13
N GLY A 26 6.17 -9.56 3.46
CA GLY A 26 5.64 -8.67 4.48
C GLY A 26 6.61 -7.59 4.88
N LEU A 27 6.15 -6.66 5.72
CA LEU A 27 6.95 -5.54 6.16
C LEU A 27 7.86 -5.93 7.31
N ARG A 28 8.99 -5.25 7.40
CA ARG A 28 9.97 -5.45 8.46
C ARG A 28 10.31 -4.14 9.13
N LEU A 29 10.92 -4.23 10.30
CA LEU A 29 11.41 -3.07 11.05
C LEU A 29 12.74 -2.61 10.43
N ALA A 30 12.65 -2.07 9.24
CA ALA A 30 13.78 -1.58 8.45
C ALA A 30 13.18 -0.82 7.26
N GLU A 31 14.01 -0.35 6.36
CA GLU A 31 13.52 0.25 5.14
C GLU A 31 12.93 -0.85 4.24
N ASN A 32 11.71 -0.66 3.80
CA ASN A 32 11.01 -1.61 2.95
C ASN A 32 10.71 -0.97 1.61
N GLU A 33 10.76 -1.78 0.56
CA GLU A 33 10.27 -1.37 -0.75
C GLU A 33 9.04 -2.22 -1.05
N VAL A 34 7.91 -1.57 -1.24
CA VAL A 34 6.62 -2.22 -1.44
C VAL A 34 6.11 -1.88 -2.83
N LEU A 35 5.63 -2.88 -3.55
CA LEU A 35 4.94 -2.66 -4.81
C LEU A 35 3.45 -2.59 -4.51
N ILE A 36 2.79 -1.57 -5.02
CA ILE A 36 1.37 -1.35 -4.83
C ILE A 36 0.70 -1.46 -6.19
N GLU A 37 -0.33 -2.29 -6.30
CA GLU A 37 -1.07 -2.45 -7.55
C GLU A 37 -2.54 -2.19 -7.33
N PHE A 38 -3.15 -1.41 -8.23
CA PHE A 38 -4.58 -1.16 -8.23
C PHE A 38 -5.21 -1.82 -9.45
N ARG A 39 -6.32 -2.53 -9.22
CA ARG A 39 -7.06 -3.21 -10.27
C ARG A 39 -8.54 -2.95 -10.13
N ASP A 40 -9.26 -3.03 -11.25
CA ASP A 40 -10.72 -3.02 -11.22
C ASP A 40 -11.20 -4.31 -10.58
N ALA A 41 -12.06 -4.21 -9.57
CA ALA A 41 -12.51 -5.37 -8.82
C ALA A 41 -13.32 -6.34 -9.68
N ALA A 42 -14.02 -5.85 -10.68
CA ALA A 42 -14.85 -6.69 -11.55
C ALA A 42 -14.06 -7.39 -12.64
N SER A 43 -13.14 -6.68 -13.29
CA SER A 43 -12.43 -7.21 -14.45
C SER A 43 -11.01 -7.67 -14.16
N GLY A 44 -10.42 -7.19 -13.07
CA GLY A 44 -9.02 -7.45 -12.77
C GLY A 44 -8.04 -6.63 -13.59
N ALA A 45 -8.53 -5.71 -14.42
CA ALA A 45 -7.67 -4.88 -15.24
C ALA A 45 -6.98 -3.79 -14.39
N PRO A 46 -5.75 -3.42 -14.71
CA PRO A 46 -5.08 -2.35 -13.96
C PRO A 46 -5.82 -1.02 -14.13
N VAL A 47 -5.82 -0.23 -13.05
CA VAL A 47 -6.50 1.06 -13.02
C VAL A 47 -5.53 2.14 -12.61
N ASP A 48 -5.48 3.24 -13.36
CA ASP A 48 -4.68 4.40 -13.01
C ASP A 48 -5.46 5.22 -11.97
N VAL A 49 -4.98 5.24 -10.73
CA VAL A 49 -5.64 6.01 -9.68
C VAL A 49 -5.03 7.42 -9.53
N GLY A 50 -4.03 7.74 -10.35
CA GLY A 50 -3.44 9.08 -10.35
C GLY A 50 -2.42 9.28 -9.25
N ARG A 51 -2.52 10.37 -8.51
CA ARG A 51 -1.60 10.63 -7.41
C ARG A 51 -1.93 9.71 -6.25
N LEU A 52 -0.90 9.12 -5.68
CA LEU A 52 -1.05 8.20 -4.56
C LEU A 52 -0.25 8.69 -3.36
N LYS A 53 -0.87 8.66 -2.19
CA LYS A 53 -0.19 8.84 -0.91
C LYS A 53 -0.36 7.57 -0.11
N PHE A 54 0.70 7.14 0.52
CA PHE A 54 0.70 5.93 1.32
C PHE A 54 1.37 6.22 2.65
N ALA A 55 0.74 5.84 3.74
CA ALA A 55 1.30 5.99 5.07
C ALA A 55 0.83 4.86 5.96
N LEU A 56 1.62 4.57 6.98
CA LEU A 56 1.23 3.62 8.01
C LEU A 56 0.89 4.39 9.27
N HIS A 57 -0.18 3.98 9.94
CA HIS A 57 -0.61 4.57 11.22
C HIS A 57 -0.73 3.48 12.26
N MET A 58 -0.22 3.73 13.44
CA MET A 58 -0.39 2.83 14.58
C MET A 58 -1.02 3.62 15.71
N ASN A 59 -2.20 3.18 16.17
CA ASN A 59 -2.88 3.80 17.29
C ASN A 59 -2.33 3.24 18.58
N MET A 60 -1.89 4.12 19.46
CA MET A 60 -1.40 3.75 20.78
C MET A 60 -2.14 4.58 21.81
N PRO A 61 -2.24 4.13 23.07
CA PRO A 61 -2.89 4.94 24.09
C PRO A 61 -2.24 6.32 24.19
N GLY A 62 -3.05 7.34 23.99
CA GLY A 62 -2.60 8.74 24.08
C GLY A 62 -1.86 9.27 22.88
N MET A 63 -1.66 8.49 21.82
CA MET A 63 -0.95 8.99 20.64
C MET A 63 -1.19 8.14 19.40
N VAL A 64 -0.88 8.70 18.24
CA VAL A 64 -0.90 7.99 16.96
C VAL A 64 0.49 8.13 16.35
N MET A 65 1.11 7.01 16.01
CA MET A 65 2.36 7.02 15.28
C MET A 65 2.07 6.96 13.78
N THR A 66 2.82 7.72 13.01
CA THR A 66 2.65 7.74 11.55
C THR A 66 4.01 7.57 10.89
N SER A 67 4.06 6.72 9.88
CA SER A 67 5.25 6.55 9.06
C SER A 67 4.85 6.78 7.61
N GLY A 68 5.35 7.85 7.01
CA GLY A 68 5.06 8.18 5.62
C GLY A 68 5.95 7.42 4.65
N ALA A 69 5.53 7.33 3.41
CA ALA A 69 6.25 6.64 2.37
C ALA A 69 6.62 7.58 1.24
N THR A 70 7.71 7.27 0.54
CA THR A 70 8.06 7.92 -0.71
C THR A 70 7.51 7.08 -1.85
N ILE A 71 6.72 7.70 -2.71
CA ILE A 71 6.04 7.01 -3.81
C ILE A 71 6.70 7.37 -5.14
N SER A 72 6.91 6.37 -5.97
CA SER A 72 7.38 6.57 -7.34
C SER A 72 6.63 5.63 -8.29
N PRO A 73 6.58 5.93 -9.59
CA PRO A 73 5.97 5.02 -10.56
C PRO A 73 6.75 3.72 -10.65
N ALA A 74 6.05 2.62 -10.86
CA ALA A 74 6.67 1.30 -10.96
C ALA A 74 6.57 0.69 -12.37
N GLY A 75 6.35 1.55 -13.37
CA GLY A 75 6.32 1.07 -14.75
C GLY A 75 5.05 0.30 -15.09
N GLY A 76 3.97 0.97 -15.27
CA GLY A 76 2.70 0.35 -15.63
C GLY A 76 1.54 1.09 -15.02
N ILE A 77 0.36 0.87 -15.59
CA ILE A 77 -0.85 1.51 -15.10
C ILE A 77 -1.20 0.93 -13.73
N GLY A 78 -1.47 1.81 -12.77
CA GLY A 78 -1.90 1.39 -11.44
C GLY A 78 -0.82 0.74 -10.59
N ARG A 79 0.44 0.86 -10.98
CA ARG A 79 1.56 0.26 -10.25
C ARG A 79 2.45 1.34 -9.68
N TYR A 80 2.75 1.21 -8.38
CA TYR A 80 3.56 2.19 -7.67
C TYR A 80 4.58 1.47 -6.81
N ARG A 81 5.73 2.12 -6.61
CA ARG A 81 6.75 1.62 -5.69
C ARG A 81 6.80 2.58 -4.51
N ALA A 82 6.75 2.03 -3.32
CA ALA A 82 6.79 2.81 -2.09
C ALA A 82 7.97 2.38 -1.24
N LYS A 83 8.69 3.36 -0.70
CA LYS A 83 9.73 3.10 0.29
C LYS A 83 9.23 3.59 1.62
N ILE A 84 9.24 2.74 2.62
CA ILE A 84 8.72 3.06 3.94
C ILE A 84 9.56 2.39 5.03
N LYS A 85 9.76 3.12 6.12
CA LYS A 85 10.54 2.62 7.24
C LYS A 85 9.72 2.81 8.52
N PRO A 86 8.96 1.80 8.93
CA PRO A 86 8.21 1.90 10.17
C PRO A 86 9.12 1.91 11.39
N ASP A 87 8.68 2.59 12.43
CA ASP A 87 9.50 2.79 13.64
C ASP A 87 9.30 1.69 14.68
N MET A 88 8.27 0.89 14.55
CA MET A 88 7.98 -0.18 15.51
C MET A 88 7.42 -1.39 14.80
N ALA A 89 7.69 -2.56 15.36
CA ALA A 89 7.03 -3.79 14.93
C ALA A 89 5.60 -3.83 15.49
N GLY A 90 4.73 -4.57 14.85
CA GLY A 90 3.34 -4.76 15.27
C GLY A 90 2.36 -4.49 14.14
N ASP A 91 1.11 -4.32 14.51
CA ASP A 91 0.05 -4.10 13.53
C ASP A 91 -0.12 -2.61 13.26
N TRP A 92 -0.08 -2.27 11.99
CA TRP A 92 -0.27 -0.90 11.52
C TRP A 92 -1.46 -0.87 10.56
N THR A 93 -2.08 0.30 10.43
CA THR A 93 -3.08 0.53 9.39
C THR A 93 -2.39 1.20 8.22
N ALA A 94 -2.41 0.54 7.07
CA ALA A 94 -1.91 1.13 5.83
C ALA A 94 -3.05 1.96 5.23
N GLN A 95 -2.78 3.24 5.01
CA GLN A 95 -3.75 4.15 4.45
C GLN A 95 -3.26 4.62 3.09
N LEU A 96 -4.07 4.41 2.06
CA LEU A 96 -3.76 4.82 0.71
C LEU A 96 -4.81 5.83 0.27
N LYS A 97 -4.36 7.02 -0.10
CA LYS A 97 -5.23 8.07 -0.62
C LYS A 97 -4.85 8.32 -2.07
N TYR A 98 -5.84 8.38 -2.93
CA TYR A 98 -5.59 8.60 -4.35
C TYR A 98 -6.47 9.70 -4.90
N ASP A 99 -5.97 10.35 -5.95
CA ASP A 99 -6.70 11.41 -6.64
C ASP A 99 -6.27 11.40 -8.10
N GLY A 100 -7.16 11.05 -8.99
CA GLY A 100 -6.83 10.90 -10.39
C GLY A 100 -8.03 10.91 -11.32
N PRO A 101 -7.83 10.42 -12.54
CA PRO A 101 -8.85 10.54 -13.60
C PRO A 101 -10.15 9.81 -13.27
N HIS A 102 -10.13 8.83 -12.40
CA HIS A 102 -11.32 8.08 -12.03
C HIS A 102 -11.92 8.58 -10.71
N GLY A 103 -11.42 9.68 -10.19
CA GLY A 103 -11.90 10.25 -8.94
C GLY A 103 -10.89 10.13 -7.81
N SER A 104 -11.29 10.50 -6.63
CA SER A 104 -10.44 10.42 -5.45
C SER A 104 -11.07 9.52 -4.41
N GLY A 105 -10.26 8.95 -3.56
CA GLY A 105 -10.74 8.06 -2.51
C GLY A 105 -9.65 7.64 -1.56
N GLU A 106 -10.03 6.76 -0.64
CA GLU A 106 -9.12 6.28 0.38
C GLU A 106 -9.42 4.82 0.65
N ILE A 107 -8.37 4.02 0.78
CA ILE A 107 -8.49 2.61 1.15
C ILE A 107 -7.56 2.37 2.32
N SER A 108 -8.06 1.68 3.34
CA SER A 108 -7.28 1.33 4.51
C SER A 108 -7.26 -0.18 4.70
N LEU A 109 -6.11 -0.73 5.08
CA LEU A 109 -5.99 -2.15 5.36
C LEU A 109 -4.96 -2.36 6.47
N THR A 110 -5.09 -3.47 7.18
CA THR A 110 -4.18 -3.78 8.28
C THR A 110 -2.98 -4.54 7.75
N VAL A 111 -1.79 -4.13 8.16
CA VAL A 111 -0.54 -4.80 7.82
C VAL A 111 0.25 -5.07 9.09
N ASN A 112 1.08 -6.10 9.07
CA ASN A 112 1.93 -6.43 10.21
C ASN A 112 3.38 -6.15 9.87
N VAL A 113 4.08 -5.48 10.79
CA VAL A 113 5.50 -5.20 10.67
C VAL A 113 6.25 -6.14 11.59
N LYS A 114 7.13 -6.95 11.03
CA LYS A 114 7.93 -7.90 11.81
C LYS A 114 9.20 -7.25 12.34
N PRO A 115 9.65 -7.65 13.52
CA PRO A 115 10.89 -7.11 14.07
C PRO A 115 12.12 -7.49 13.26
#